data_d2d462ef3447b91101ac2640141ebf57
#
_entry.id   d2d462ef3447b91101ac2640141ebf57
#
_cell.length_a   1.000
_cell.length_b   1.000
_cell.length_c   1.000
_cell.angle_alpha   90.00
_cell.angle_beta   90.00
_cell.angle_gamma   90.00
#
_symmetry.space_group_name_H-M   'P 1'
#
loop_
_entity.id
_entity.type
_entity.pdbx_description
1 polymer ?
#
loop_
_entity_poly.entity_id
_entity_poly.type
_entity_poly.pdbx_seq_one_letter_code
_entity_poly.pdbx_strand_id
1 'polypeptide(L)'
;MDVRLLRPRVLDELSRAFAELEAGQTVAVLPPSDVEVCRTAAPATGGPWIGVTSSGSTGSPKLVWRSWAGLKGAASRQPWVRRWVWASPFDPWSFAGVQVAVQAWANAGRAISLHDDWPALWRTLREERVDALSATPTFFDLLLQNEPAEGAAWAPRQVSLGGEPLRPALGQRLSARWPSARFAVIYAAAEFGVLLKTHRLDGWYETDALDRRWVEWRVRDGALEVRDAQGWRSTGDQVEVRGGLMRVIGRADQVANVAGTKVNLAEIGFLAEEVSGVARAVAVAEPNPVTGQVVCLRFAPAPGEDPAELRRRLEAHLFPRLPKAGWPRDWVVDELAPAQNAKRRVR
;
A
#
# COMPACT_ATOMS: atom_id res chain seq x y z
N MET A 1 10.39 16.86 26.56
CA MET A 1 10.45 17.38 25.16
C MET A 1 9.07 17.89 24.82
N ASP A 2 8.96 19.14 24.45
CA ASP A 2 7.68 19.72 24.04
C ASP A 2 7.33 19.20 22.63
N VAL A 3 6.14 18.60 22.48
CA VAL A 3 5.69 18.01 21.23
C VAL A 3 4.55 18.86 20.66
N ARG A 4 4.77 19.44 19.51
CA ARG A 4 3.72 20.17 18.78
C ARG A 4 2.72 19.18 18.16
N LEU A 5 1.44 19.44 18.36
CA LEU A 5 0.36 18.64 17.79
C LEU A 5 -0.25 19.38 16.60
N LEU A 6 -0.27 18.74 15.43
CA LEU A 6 -0.89 19.28 14.22
C LEU A 6 -1.94 18.28 13.69
N ARG A 7 -3.05 18.82 13.15
CA ARG A 7 -4.15 18.06 12.57
C ARG A 7 -4.46 18.57 11.16
N PRO A 8 -3.58 18.26 10.18
CA PRO A 8 -3.80 18.70 8.81
C PRO A 8 -5.02 17.99 8.21
N ARG A 9 -5.78 18.71 7.40
CA ARG A 9 -6.91 18.17 6.62
C ARG A 9 -6.49 17.78 5.21
N VAL A 10 -5.48 18.48 4.69
CA VAL A 10 -4.91 18.26 3.34
C VAL A 10 -3.39 18.21 3.39
N LEU A 11 -2.78 17.61 2.37
CA LEU A 11 -1.32 17.40 2.32
C LEU A 11 -0.52 18.72 2.32
N ASP A 12 -1.04 19.77 1.73
CA ASP A 12 -0.34 21.07 1.64
C ASP A 12 -0.16 21.73 3.01
N GLU A 13 -1.06 21.48 3.96
CA GLU A 13 -0.96 21.98 5.34
C GLU A 13 0.25 21.38 6.10
N LEU A 14 0.84 20.29 5.62
CA LEU A 14 2.03 19.69 6.21
C LEU A 14 3.28 20.55 6.06
N SER A 15 3.30 21.51 5.16
CA SER A 15 4.39 22.49 5.00
C SER A 15 4.70 23.21 6.31
N ARG A 16 3.68 23.51 7.13
CA ARG A 16 3.83 24.08 8.46
C ARG A 16 4.56 23.12 9.43
N ALA A 17 4.22 21.84 9.42
CA ALA A 17 4.90 20.83 10.22
C ALA A 17 6.38 20.73 9.85
N PHE A 18 6.68 20.81 8.56
CA PHE A 18 8.06 20.72 8.06
C PHE A 18 8.90 21.95 8.46
N ALA A 19 8.30 23.13 8.44
CA ALA A 19 8.98 24.35 8.93
C ALA A 19 9.32 24.26 10.43
N GLU A 20 8.42 23.71 11.25
CA GLU A 20 8.67 23.49 12.68
C GLU A 20 9.77 22.45 12.92
N LEU A 21 9.79 21.36 12.13
CA LEU A 21 10.84 20.34 12.18
C LEU A 21 12.21 20.89 11.75
N GLU A 22 12.27 21.75 10.74
CA GLU A 22 13.52 22.45 10.34
C GLU A 22 14.00 23.42 11.44
N ALA A 23 13.08 23.99 12.22
CA ALA A 23 13.41 24.80 13.40
C ALA A 23 13.81 23.98 14.65
N GLY A 24 13.92 22.65 14.51
CA GLY A 24 14.35 21.76 15.59
C GLY A 24 13.21 21.26 16.51
N GLN A 25 11.95 21.57 16.19
CA GLN A 25 10.81 21.13 16.99
C GLN A 25 10.43 19.68 16.67
N THR A 26 9.94 18.95 17.66
CA THR A 26 9.31 17.62 17.46
C THR A 26 7.81 17.83 17.24
N VAL A 27 7.27 17.19 16.19
CA VAL A 27 5.89 17.39 15.74
C VAL A 27 5.16 16.05 15.69
N ALA A 28 3.93 15.98 16.19
CA ALA A 28 3.02 14.85 15.94
C ALA A 28 1.90 15.29 14.97
N VAL A 29 1.79 14.60 13.86
CA VAL A 29 0.74 14.79 12.86
C VAL A 29 -0.37 13.77 13.16
N LEU A 30 -1.53 14.28 13.55
CA LEU A 30 -2.64 13.49 14.05
C LEU A 30 -3.87 13.58 13.12
N PRO A 31 -4.73 12.56 13.10
CA PRO A 31 -6.03 12.62 12.44
C PRO A 31 -6.93 13.67 13.12
N PRO A 32 -8.13 13.93 12.57
CA PRO A 32 -9.18 14.71 13.21
C PRO A 32 -9.44 14.26 14.66
N SER A 33 -9.98 15.14 15.49
CA SER A 33 -10.07 14.92 16.95
C SER A 33 -11.02 13.81 17.39
N ASP A 34 -11.93 13.41 16.51
CA ASP A 34 -12.88 12.31 16.68
C ASP A 34 -12.27 10.92 16.48
N VAL A 35 -11.03 10.85 15.96
CA VAL A 35 -10.29 9.59 15.79
C VAL A 35 -9.38 9.37 16.98
N GLU A 36 -9.62 8.29 17.70
CA GLU A 36 -8.77 7.87 18.81
C GLU A 36 -7.44 7.29 18.28
N VAL A 37 -6.31 7.77 18.82
CA VAL A 37 -4.97 7.33 18.43
C VAL A 37 -4.24 6.79 19.67
N CYS A 38 -3.72 5.57 19.58
CA CYS A 38 -2.81 5.05 20.58
C CYS A 38 -1.49 5.82 20.50
N ARG A 39 -1.22 6.64 21.53
CA ARG A 39 -0.06 7.54 21.56
C ARG A 39 1.12 6.87 22.26
N THR A 40 2.28 6.97 21.64
CA THR A 40 3.57 6.62 22.24
C THR A 40 4.36 7.90 22.51
N ALA A 41 5.24 7.86 23.51
CA ALA A 41 6.12 8.99 23.79
C ALA A 41 7.12 9.20 22.64
N ALA A 42 7.45 10.45 22.37
CA ALA A 42 8.53 10.77 21.42
C ALA A 42 9.88 10.29 22.00
N PRO A 43 10.82 9.81 21.15
CA PRO A 43 12.15 9.48 21.60
C PRO A 43 12.84 10.69 22.24
N ALA A 44 13.57 10.46 23.36
CA ALA A 44 14.20 11.55 24.13
C ALA A 44 15.41 12.17 23.45
N THR A 45 16.07 11.45 22.54
CA THR A 45 17.31 11.84 21.86
C THR A 45 17.24 11.63 20.34
N GLY A 46 18.14 12.23 19.59
CA GLY A 46 18.25 12.02 18.14
C GLY A 46 17.22 12.77 17.29
N GLY A 47 16.41 13.69 17.90
CA GLY A 47 15.41 14.48 17.19
C GLY A 47 16.01 15.60 16.31
N PRO A 48 15.17 16.36 15.57
CA PRO A 48 13.69 16.38 15.66
C PRO A 48 13.00 15.13 15.11
N TRP A 49 11.84 14.84 15.70
CA TRP A 49 11.04 13.68 15.35
C TRP A 49 9.68 14.11 14.79
N ILE A 50 9.18 13.33 13.84
CA ILE A 50 7.80 13.45 13.38
C ILE A 50 7.02 12.21 13.78
N GLY A 51 5.90 12.42 14.48
CA GLY A 51 4.92 11.38 14.76
C GLY A 51 3.92 11.28 13.62
N VAL A 52 3.75 10.10 13.05
CA VAL A 52 2.78 9.78 11.98
C VAL A 52 1.93 8.60 12.42
N THR A 53 0.73 8.42 11.85
CA THR A 53 -0.08 7.28 12.20
C THR A 53 0.17 6.09 11.29
N SER A 54 0.20 4.90 11.88
CA SER A 54 0.05 3.62 11.19
C SER A 54 -1.37 3.10 11.36
N SER A 55 -1.84 2.32 10.39
CA SER A 55 -3.22 1.77 10.38
C SER A 55 -3.45 0.63 11.37
N GLY A 56 -2.65 0.45 12.38
CA GLY A 56 -2.71 -0.59 13.42
C GLY A 56 -3.50 -1.87 13.06
N SER A 57 -2.93 -3.05 13.21
CA SER A 57 -3.62 -4.35 13.00
C SER A 57 -4.82 -4.55 13.95
N THR A 58 -4.91 -3.76 15.03
CA THR A 58 -5.97 -3.82 16.06
C THR A 58 -7.14 -2.87 15.79
N GLY A 59 -7.18 -2.19 14.64
CA GLY A 59 -8.26 -1.27 14.26
C GLY A 59 -8.09 0.19 14.70
N SER A 60 -7.36 0.47 15.77
CA SER A 60 -7.06 1.86 16.19
C SER A 60 -5.71 2.30 15.63
N PRO A 61 -5.60 3.50 15.03
CA PRO A 61 -4.34 4.05 14.57
C PRO A 61 -3.31 4.17 15.71
N LYS A 62 -2.06 3.86 15.41
CA LYS A 62 -0.95 4.00 16.37
C LYS A 62 -0.03 5.13 15.91
N LEU A 63 0.45 5.95 16.86
CA LEU A 63 1.45 6.96 16.58
C LEU A 63 2.83 6.31 16.53
N VAL A 64 3.52 6.48 15.41
CA VAL A 64 4.87 5.98 15.16
C VAL A 64 5.81 7.16 14.93
N TRP A 65 6.95 7.17 15.62
CA TRP A 65 7.94 8.25 15.52
C TRP A 65 9.00 7.94 14.48
N ARG A 66 9.27 8.93 13.61
CA ARG A 66 10.32 8.88 12.59
C ARG A 66 11.27 10.06 12.76
N SER A 67 12.57 9.82 12.58
CA SER A 67 13.51 10.94 12.55
C SER A 67 13.25 11.81 11.32
N TRP A 68 13.21 13.11 11.53
CA TRP A 68 13.03 14.07 10.42
C TRP A 68 14.13 13.95 9.37
N ALA A 69 15.38 13.80 9.82
CA ALA A 69 16.52 13.59 8.93
C ALA A 69 16.36 12.35 8.05
N GLY A 70 15.87 11.22 8.62
CA GLY A 70 15.63 9.98 7.89
C GLY A 70 14.52 10.13 6.83
N LEU A 71 13.40 10.76 7.18
CA LEU A 71 12.31 11.01 6.23
C LEU A 71 12.75 11.93 5.09
N LYS A 72 13.43 13.01 5.41
CA LYS A 72 13.95 13.97 4.45
C LYS A 72 15.02 13.35 3.55
N GLY A 73 15.87 12.48 4.11
CA GLY A 73 16.90 11.75 3.38
C GLY A 73 16.34 10.70 2.42
N ALA A 74 15.14 10.17 2.68
CA ALA A 74 14.46 9.23 1.78
C ALA A 74 13.81 9.89 0.55
N ALA A 75 13.63 11.20 0.54
CA ALA A 75 13.08 11.93 -0.59
C ALA A 75 14.05 11.91 -1.77
N SER A 76 13.55 11.59 -2.96
CA SER A 76 14.34 11.70 -4.20
C SER A 76 14.53 13.15 -4.57
N ARG A 77 15.79 13.57 -4.75
CA ARG A 77 16.18 14.95 -5.07
C ARG A 77 16.79 15.06 -6.48
N GLN A 78 16.21 14.37 -7.42
CA GLN A 78 16.66 14.45 -8.81
C GLN A 78 16.24 15.78 -9.44
N PRO A 79 17.08 16.39 -10.31
CA PRO A 79 16.78 17.69 -10.90
C PRO A 79 15.44 17.76 -11.63
N TRP A 80 15.00 16.65 -12.24
CA TRP A 80 13.76 16.60 -13.01
C TRP A 80 12.48 16.56 -12.16
N VAL A 81 12.54 16.23 -10.85
CA VAL A 81 11.36 16.25 -9.97
C VAL A 81 11.15 17.60 -9.28
N ARG A 82 11.98 18.58 -9.60
CA ARG A 82 11.89 19.91 -8.99
C ARG A 82 10.60 20.61 -9.39
N ARG A 83 9.92 21.22 -8.41
CA ARG A 83 8.66 21.95 -8.55
C ARG A 83 7.49 21.14 -9.09
N TRP A 84 7.56 19.82 -9.02
CA TRP A 84 6.45 18.98 -9.42
C TRP A 84 5.25 19.12 -8.50
N VAL A 85 4.06 18.96 -9.08
CA VAL A 85 2.81 18.81 -8.35
C VAL A 85 2.59 17.32 -8.10
N TRP A 86 2.61 16.95 -6.81
CA TRP A 86 2.34 15.60 -6.34
C TRP A 86 0.90 15.50 -5.86
N ALA A 87 0.17 14.51 -6.33
CA ALA A 87 -1.19 14.23 -5.86
C ALA A 87 -1.23 12.89 -5.12
N SER A 88 -2.10 12.80 -4.11
CA SER A 88 -2.28 11.55 -3.38
C SER A 88 -3.63 11.51 -2.66
N PRO A 89 -4.28 10.32 -2.59
CA PRO A 89 -5.44 10.07 -1.74
C PRO A 89 -5.07 9.68 -0.30
N PHE A 90 -3.77 9.56 0.02
CA PHE A 90 -3.36 9.19 1.38
C PHE A 90 -3.68 10.28 2.38
N ASP A 91 -4.14 9.88 3.55
CA ASP A 91 -4.39 10.80 4.64
C ASP A 91 -3.12 11.57 5.04
N PRO A 92 -3.20 12.88 5.28
CA PRO A 92 -2.03 13.70 5.57
C PRO A 92 -1.36 13.36 6.92
N TRP A 93 -2.03 12.65 7.81
CA TRP A 93 -1.46 12.16 9.08
C TRP A 93 -0.88 10.75 8.97
N SER A 94 -1.09 10.06 7.85
CA SER A 94 -0.52 8.75 7.60
C SER A 94 0.96 8.83 7.21
N PHE A 95 1.70 7.75 7.45
CA PHE A 95 3.09 7.65 7.01
C PHE A 95 3.23 7.90 5.49
N ALA A 96 2.36 7.32 4.68
CA ALA A 96 2.39 7.47 3.23
C ALA A 96 2.09 8.91 2.79
N GLY A 97 1.05 9.55 3.38
CA GLY A 97 0.71 10.95 3.08
C GLY A 97 1.85 11.91 3.43
N VAL A 98 2.43 11.74 4.62
CA VAL A 98 3.60 12.54 5.03
C VAL A 98 4.77 12.32 4.07
N GLN A 99 5.04 11.09 3.62
CA GLN A 99 6.13 10.84 2.65
C GLN A 99 5.90 11.56 1.31
N VAL A 100 4.68 11.56 0.78
CA VAL A 100 4.35 12.29 -0.46
C VAL A 100 4.56 13.79 -0.27
N ALA A 101 4.09 14.35 0.84
CA ALA A 101 4.27 15.76 1.13
C ALA A 101 5.75 16.14 1.32
N VAL A 102 6.55 15.31 2.01
CA VAL A 102 8.01 15.49 2.13
C VAL A 102 8.69 15.42 0.76
N GLN A 103 8.27 14.50 -0.11
CA GLN A 103 8.82 14.41 -1.47
C GLN A 103 8.58 15.69 -2.27
N ALA A 104 7.36 16.24 -2.21
CA ALA A 104 7.03 17.50 -2.85
C ALA A 104 7.85 18.67 -2.26
N TRP A 105 7.79 18.82 -0.93
CA TRP A 105 8.46 19.91 -0.21
C TRP A 105 9.99 19.92 -0.41
N ALA A 106 10.64 18.76 -0.33
CA ALA A 106 12.09 18.64 -0.52
C ALA A 106 12.57 19.03 -1.94
N ASN A 107 11.65 19.11 -2.90
CA ASN A 107 11.89 19.49 -4.29
C ASN A 107 11.26 20.84 -4.67
N ALA A 108 10.90 21.66 -3.68
CA ALA A 108 10.21 22.93 -3.89
C ALA A 108 8.94 22.83 -4.75
N GLY A 109 8.28 21.66 -4.71
CA GLY A 109 6.99 21.38 -5.31
C GLY A 109 5.86 21.55 -4.30
N ARG A 110 4.66 21.12 -4.69
CA ARG A 110 3.49 21.10 -3.79
C ARG A 110 2.81 19.72 -3.79
N ALA A 111 2.14 19.40 -2.69
CA ALA A 111 1.35 18.18 -2.56
C ALA A 111 -0.14 18.54 -2.48
N ILE A 112 -0.98 17.83 -3.22
CA ILE A 112 -2.42 18.01 -3.18
C ILE A 112 -3.11 16.71 -2.75
N SER A 113 -4.15 16.85 -1.95
CA SER A 113 -5.00 15.73 -1.55
C SER A 113 -6.06 15.45 -2.62
N LEU A 114 -6.30 14.17 -2.87
CA LEU A 114 -7.38 13.71 -3.74
C LEU A 114 -8.51 13.13 -2.90
N HIS A 115 -9.74 13.32 -3.35
CA HIS A 115 -10.96 12.83 -2.73
C HIS A 115 -11.66 11.80 -3.64
N ASP A 116 -12.65 11.08 -3.13
CA ASP A 116 -13.29 9.93 -3.81
C ASP A 116 -14.35 10.31 -4.86
N ASP A 117 -14.49 11.58 -5.20
CA ASP A 117 -15.33 12.02 -6.34
C ASP A 117 -14.55 11.82 -7.64
N TRP A 118 -14.77 10.70 -8.33
CA TRP A 118 -14.02 10.32 -9.53
C TRP A 118 -14.07 11.34 -10.66
N PRO A 119 -15.22 11.92 -11.05
CA PRO A 119 -15.26 12.99 -12.04
C PRO A 119 -14.47 14.23 -11.64
N ALA A 120 -14.60 14.66 -10.38
CA ALA A 120 -13.85 15.79 -9.86
C ALA A 120 -12.35 15.46 -9.76
N LEU A 121 -12.00 14.22 -9.42
CA LEU A 121 -10.62 13.75 -9.32
C LEU A 121 -9.89 13.85 -10.67
N TRP A 122 -10.46 13.33 -11.75
CA TRP A 122 -9.88 13.42 -13.09
C TRP A 122 -9.73 14.88 -13.55
N ARG A 123 -10.70 15.73 -13.23
CA ARG A 123 -10.65 17.17 -13.48
C ARG A 123 -9.50 17.81 -12.70
N THR A 124 -9.37 17.52 -11.41
CA THR A 124 -8.28 18.02 -10.56
C THR A 124 -6.91 17.62 -11.09
N LEU A 125 -6.71 16.34 -11.48
CA LEU A 125 -5.44 15.86 -12.05
C LEU A 125 -5.01 16.70 -13.26
N ARG A 126 -5.95 17.08 -14.12
CA ARG A 126 -5.70 17.87 -15.32
C ARG A 126 -5.50 19.37 -15.00
N GLU A 127 -6.42 19.97 -14.25
CA GLU A 127 -6.41 21.42 -13.98
C GLU A 127 -5.21 21.84 -13.13
N GLU A 128 -4.86 21.03 -12.14
CA GLU A 128 -3.69 21.22 -11.28
C GLU A 128 -2.38 20.79 -11.95
N ARG A 129 -2.43 20.29 -13.18
CA ARG A 129 -1.28 19.80 -13.95
C ARG A 129 -0.40 18.86 -13.12
N VAL A 130 -1.03 17.85 -12.52
CA VAL A 130 -0.34 16.89 -11.65
C VAL A 130 0.76 16.16 -12.41
N ASP A 131 1.99 16.26 -11.93
CA ASP A 131 3.16 15.58 -12.49
C ASP A 131 3.31 14.16 -11.97
N ALA A 132 2.97 13.95 -10.68
CA ALA A 132 3.15 12.66 -10.03
C ALA A 132 1.93 12.27 -9.18
N LEU A 133 1.51 11.02 -9.30
CA LEU A 133 0.43 10.44 -8.51
C LEU A 133 0.97 9.30 -7.65
N SER A 134 0.73 9.39 -6.35
CA SER A 134 1.14 8.39 -5.38
C SER A 134 -0.08 7.83 -4.65
N ALA A 135 -0.37 6.54 -4.82
CA ALA A 135 -1.56 5.91 -4.26
C ALA A 135 -1.37 4.39 -4.07
N THR A 136 -2.40 3.72 -3.56
CA THR A 136 -2.43 2.25 -3.50
C THR A 136 -2.73 1.65 -4.87
N PRO A 137 -2.32 0.39 -5.13
CA PRO A 137 -2.76 -0.35 -6.30
C PRO A 137 -4.27 -0.34 -6.50
N THR A 138 -5.05 -0.56 -5.43
CA THR A 138 -6.52 -0.50 -5.50
C THR A 138 -7.03 0.86 -5.98
N PHE A 139 -6.45 1.96 -5.52
CA PHE A 139 -6.84 3.28 -5.99
C PHE A 139 -6.59 3.46 -7.50
N PHE A 140 -5.45 2.99 -8.00
CA PHE A 140 -5.14 3.05 -9.43
C PHE A 140 -6.08 2.17 -10.26
N ASP A 141 -6.46 1.01 -9.75
CA ASP A 141 -7.43 0.14 -10.42
C ASP A 141 -8.79 0.84 -10.57
N LEU A 142 -9.29 1.45 -9.50
CA LEU A 142 -10.52 2.25 -9.51
C LEU A 142 -10.40 3.50 -10.39
N LEU A 143 -9.24 4.17 -10.37
CA LEU A 143 -8.99 5.33 -11.22
C LEU A 143 -9.14 4.97 -12.72
N LEU A 144 -8.55 3.85 -13.15
CA LEU A 144 -8.67 3.38 -14.54
C LEU A 144 -10.09 2.94 -14.90
N GLN A 145 -10.84 2.36 -13.95
CA GLN A 145 -12.24 1.97 -14.17
C GLN A 145 -13.18 3.17 -14.31
N ASN A 146 -12.85 4.28 -13.65
CA ASN A 146 -13.66 5.51 -13.67
C ASN A 146 -13.05 6.59 -14.60
N GLU A 147 -12.27 6.17 -15.60
CA GLU A 147 -11.75 7.10 -16.60
C GLU A 147 -12.91 7.65 -17.46
N PRO A 148 -12.99 8.99 -17.66
CA PRO A 148 -14.03 9.57 -18.51
C PRO A 148 -13.99 9.02 -19.93
N ALA A 149 -15.17 8.79 -20.55
CA ALA A 149 -15.30 8.22 -21.90
C ALA A 149 -14.60 9.06 -23.00
N GLU A 150 -14.53 10.39 -22.82
CA GLU A 150 -13.83 11.30 -23.74
C GLU A 150 -12.30 11.19 -23.66
N GLY A 151 -11.78 10.28 -22.84
CA GLY A 151 -10.36 10.16 -22.54
C GLY A 151 -9.88 11.33 -21.69
N ALA A 152 -9.20 11.04 -20.58
CA ALA A 152 -8.57 12.11 -19.82
C ALA A 152 -7.29 12.53 -20.55
N ALA A 153 -7.22 13.79 -20.98
CA ALA A 153 -6.03 14.39 -21.57
C ALA A 153 -4.89 14.61 -20.54
N TRP A 154 -4.87 13.80 -19.48
CA TRP A 154 -3.86 13.84 -18.42
C TRP A 154 -3.04 12.54 -18.42
N ALA A 155 -1.73 12.70 -18.32
CA ALA A 155 -0.79 11.61 -18.11
C ALA A 155 0.26 12.04 -17.07
N PRO A 156 0.51 11.22 -16.04
CA PRO A 156 1.54 11.53 -15.05
C PRO A 156 2.94 11.32 -15.63
N ARG A 157 3.90 12.09 -15.15
CA ARG A 157 5.34 11.83 -15.37
C ARG A 157 5.84 10.71 -14.45
N GLN A 158 5.18 10.53 -13.29
CA GLN A 158 5.48 9.46 -12.35
C GLN A 158 4.23 8.89 -11.69
N VAL A 159 4.20 7.57 -11.57
CA VAL A 159 3.25 6.78 -10.80
C VAL A 159 4.00 6.08 -9.66
N SER A 160 3.57 6.33 -8.43
CA SER A 160 4.12 5.66 -7.25
C SER A 160 3.04 4.80 -6.59
N LEU A 161 3.29 3.50 -6.49
CA LEU A 161 2.38 2.52 -5.91
C LEU A 161 2.92 2.04 -4.56
N GLY A 162 2.09 2.01 -3.53
CA GLY A 162 2.48 1.53 -2.22
C GLY A 162 1.31 1.25 -1.30
N GLY A 163 1.58 0.63 -0.15
CA GLY A 163 0.57 0.31 0.86
C GLY A 163 -0.18 -1.01 0.64
N GLU A 164 -0.10 -1.58 -0.54
CA GLU A 164 -0.69 -2.88 -0.92
C GLU A 164 0.24 -3.59 -1.92
N PRO A 165 0.20 -4.94 -2.03
CA PRO A 165 0.90 -5.67 -3.08
C PRO A 165 0.42 -5.27 -4.48
N LEU A 166 1.35 -5.08 -5.40
CA LEU A 166 1.01 -4.83 -6.80
C LEU A 166 0.75 -6.15 -7.54
N ARG A 167 -0.39 -6.23 -8.21
CA ARG A 167 -0.75 -7.34 -9.10
C ARG A 167 -0.18 -7.14 -10.50
N PRO A 168 0.40 -8.16 -11.13
CA PRO A 168 0.97 -8.04 -12.49
C PRO A 168 0.00 -7.51 -13.53
N ALA A 169 -1.27 -7.97 -13.50
CA ALA A 169 -2.31 -7.51 -14.43
C ALA A 169 -2.56 -5.99 -14.35
N LEU A 170 -2.59 -5.43 -13.12
CA LEU A 170 -2.71 -3.99 -12.95
C LEU A 170 -1.44 -3.27 -13.44
N GLY A 171 -0.26 -3.81 -13.17
CA GLY A 171 1.00 -3.28 -13.67
C GLY A 171 1.03 -3.16 -15.20
N GLN A 172 0.55 -4.19 -15.91
CA GLN A 172 0.42 -4.19 -17.36
C GLN A 172 -0.56 -3.11 -17.85
N ARG A 173 -1.72 -2.98 -17.22
CA ARG A 173 -2.72 -1.96 -17.57
C ARG A 173 -2.18 -0.55 -17.36
N LEU A 174 -1.47 -0.30 -16.27
CA LEU A 174 -0.86 1.00 -15.98
C LEU A 174 0.24 1.35 -16.98
N SER A 175 1.11 0.41 -17.34
CA SER A 175 2.17 0.63 -18.33
C SER A 175 1.60 0.86 -19.74
N ALA A 176 0.53 0.18 -20.09
CA ALA A 176 -0.16 0.39 -21.36
C ALA A 176 -0.85 1.76 -21.40
N ARG A 177 -1.46 2.20 -20.29
CA ARG A 177 -2.17 3.48 -20.21
C ARG A 177 -1.23 4.68 -20.19
N TRP A 178 -0.08 4.57 -19.51
CA TRP A 178 0.91 5.64 -19.38
C TRP A 178 2.33 5.15 -19.72
N PRO A 179 2.61 4.84 -20.99
CA PRO A 179 3.89 4.22 -21.40
C PRO A 179 5.12 5.11 -21.17
N SER A 180 4.92 6.42 -21.09
CA SER A 180 6.00 7.39 -20.82
C SER A 180 6.18 7.72 -19.34
N ALA A 181 5.33 7.21 -18.46
CA ALA A 181 5.43 7.46 -17.04
C ALA A 181 6.58 6.64 -16.42
N ARG A 182 7.22 7.21 -15.39
CA ARG A 182 8.10 6.45 -14.53
C ARG A 182 7.28 5.76 -13.45
N PHE A 183 7.56 4.49 -13.22
CA PHE A 183 6.88 3.73 -12.18
C PHE A 183 7.81 3.51 -10.99
N ALA A 184 7.25 3.58 -9.78
CA ALA A 184 7.92 3.23 -8.55
C ALA A 184 6.96 2.42 -7.68
N VAL A 185 7.28 1.16 -7.43
CA VAL A 185 6.54 0.30 -6.50
C VAL A 185 7.30 0.29 -5.19
N ILE A 186 6.62 0.66 -4.10
CA ILE A 186 7.24 0.95 -2.81
C ILE A 186 6.65 0.03 -1.75
N TYR A 187 7.50 -0.78 -1.14
CA TYR A 187 7.18 -1.51 0.07
C TYR A 187 7.73 -0.75 1.28
N ALA A 188 6.82 -0.34 2.15
CA ALA A 188 7.13 0.45 3.33
C ALA A 188 6.20 0.11 4.49
N ALA A 189 6.71 0.21 5.70
CA ALA A 189 5.94 0.15 6.92
C ALA A 189 6.24 1.40 7.77
N ALA A 190 5.24 1.92 8.49
CA ALA A 190 5.42 3.14 9.29
C ALA A 190 6.56 2.98 10.30
N GLU A 191 6.69 1.79 10.88
CA GLU A 191 7.69 1.42 11.88
C GLU A 191 9.12 1.36 11.32
N PHE A 192 9.28 0.92 10.06
CA PHE A 192 10.60 0.69 9.44
C PHE A 192 10.93 1.74 8.36
N GLY A 193 9.95 2.45 7.85
CA GLY A 193 10.10 3.34 6.70
C GLY A 193 10.02 2.59 5.37
N VAL A 194 10.64 3.13 4.33
CA VAL A 194 10.73 2.47 3.03
C VAL A 194 11.76 1.35 3.12
N LEU A 195 11.32 0.12 2.97
CA LEU A 195 12.17 -1.07 2.95
C LEU A 195 12.67 -1.37 1.53
N LEU A 196 11.75 -1.52 0.59
CA LEU A 196 12.07 -1.84 -0.80
C LEU A 196 11.43 -0.84 -1.76
N LYS A 197 12.10 -0.61 -2.88
CA LYS A 197 11.59 0.16 -4.00
C LYS A 197 12.09 -0.48 -5.28
N THR A 198 11.16 -0.73 -6.21
CA THR A 198 11.47 -1.25 -7.54
C THR A 198 10.78 -0.44 -8.63
N HIS A 199 11.24 -0.61 -9.88
CA HIS A 199 10.58 -0.09 -11.07
C HIS A 199 9.82 -1.18 -11.83
N ARG A 200 9.88 -2.41 -11.35
CA ARG A 200 9.16 -3.57 -11.88
C ARG A 200 7.68 -3.43 -11.59
N LEU A 201 6.86 -3.87 -12.54
CA LEU A 201 5.40 -3.84 -12.41
C LEU A 201 4.78 -5.25 -12.26
N ASP A 202 5.61 -6.22 -11.94
CA ASP A 202 5.22 -7.62 -11.75
C ASP A 202 5.04 -8.01 -10.27
N GLY A 203 5.13 -7.06 -9.35
CA GLY A 203 4.98 -7.28 -7.91
C GLY A 203 6.24 -7.78 -7.19
N TRP A 204 7.35 -7.96 -7.91
CA TRP A 204 8.63 -8.39 -7.35
C TRP A 204 9.57 -7.23 -7.08
N TYR A 205 10.36 -7.35 -6.02
CA TYR A 205 11.40 -6.41 -5.61
C TYR A 205 12.75 -7.10 -5.61
N GLU A 206 13.80 -6.40 -5.99
CA GLU A 206 15.18 -6.86 -5.87
C GLU A 206 15.62 -6.83 -4.39
N THR A 207 16.06 -7.97 -3.83
CA THR A 207 16.45 -8.07 -2.41
C THR A 207 17.76 -7.36 -2.08
N ASP A 208 18.66 -7.21 -3.06
CA ASP A 208 19.90 -6.46 -2.93
C ASP A 208 19.67 -4.97 -2.54
N ALA A 209 18.47 -4.45 -2.77
CA ALA A 209 18.10 -3.11 -2.30
C ALA A 209 18.02 -3.00 -0.76
N LEU A 210 17.69 -4.08 -0.05
CA LEU A 210 17.76 -4.16 1.42
C LEU A 210 19.23 -4.22 1.87
N ASP A 211 20.03 -5.07 1.23
CA ASP A 211 21.45 -5.26 1.57
C ASP A 211 22.26 -3.98 1.37
N ARG A 212 21.99 -3.23 0.29
CA ARG A 212 22.60 -1.92 0.03
C ARG A 212 22.28 -0.85 1.07
N ARG A 213 21.17 -1.01 1.79
CA ARG A 213 20.77 -0.10 2.89
C ARG A 213 21.33 -0.51 4.25
N TRP A 214 22.11 -1.58 4.33
CA TRP A 214 22.60 -2.17 5.57
C TRP A 214 21.46 -2.57 6.52
N VAL A 215 20.33 -2.98 5.95
CA VAL A 215 19.19 -3.48 6.70
C VAL A 215 19.34 -4.99 6.82
N GLU A 216 19.60 -5.47 8.03
CA GLU A 216 19.58 -6.91 8.28
C GLU A 216 18.11 -7.39 8.21
N TRP A 217 17.88 -8.41 7.39
CA TRP A 217 16.55 -8.98 7.18
C TRP A 217 16.60 -10.50 7.12
N ARG A 218 15.50 -11.13 7.42
CA ARG A 218 15.33 -12.59 7.25
C ARG A 218 13.86 -12.92 7.04
N VAL A 219 13.60 -14.12 6.54
CA VAL A 219 12.25 -14.69 6.51
C VAL A 219 12.16 -15.78 7.58
N ARG A 220 11.16 -15.66 8.46
CA ARG A 220 10.86 -16.64 9.48
C ARG A 220 9.39 -17.01 9.41
N ASP A 221 9.09 -18.30 9.24
CA ASP A 221 7.72 -18.82 9.08
C ASP A 221 6.93 -18.09 7.96
N GLY A 222 7.63 -17.76 6.87
CA GLY A 222 7.09 -16.98 5.75
C GLY A 222 6.97 -15.47 6.00
N ALA A 223 7.13 -14.99 7.24
CA ALA A 223 7.04 -13.57 7.57
C ALA A 223 8.39 -12.86 7.42
N LEU A 224 8.37 -11.64 6.90
CA LEU A 224 9.55 -10.79 6.84
C LEU A 224 9.85 -10.21 8.22
N GLU A 225 11.06 -10.45 8.71
CA GLU A 225 11.62 -9.80 9.89
C GLU A 225 12.78 -8.88 9.50
N VAL A 226 12.83 -7.73 10.15
CA VAL A 226 13.86 -6.69 9.99
C VAL A 226 14.51 -6.44 11.33
N ARG A 227 15.83 -6.29 11.35
CA ARG A 227 16.57 -5.96 12.56
C ARG A 227 16.72 -4.46 12.72
N ASP A 228 16.36 -3.95 13.87
CA ASP A 228 16.62 -2.57 14.29
C ASP A 228 17.39 -2.53 15.62
N ALA A 229 17.50 -1.35 16.23
CA ALA A 229 18.18 -1.18 17.52
C ALA A 229 17.56 -1.98 18.68
N GLN A 230 16.31 -2.43 18.53
CA GLN A 230 15.57 -3.23 19.51
C GLN A 230 15.66 -4.74 19.23
N GLY A 231 16.34 -5.14 18.15
CA GLY A 231 16.49 -6.53 17.72
C GLY A 231 15.64 -6.89 16.51
N TRP A 232 15.37 -8.19 16.34
CA TRP A 232 14.53 -8.69 15.24
C TRP A 232 13.06 -8.38 15.48
N ARG A 233 12.43 -7.75 14.51
CA ARG A 233 11.00 -7.40 14.55
C ARG A 233 10.31 -7.80 13.26
N SER A 234 9.15 -8.45 13.39
CA SER A 234 8.32 -8.80 12.25
C SER A 234 7.66 -7.53 11.66
N THR A 235 7.64 -7.44 10.34
CA THR A 235 6.84 -6.44 9.63
C THR A 235 5.35 -6.78 9.66
N GLY A 236 5.01 -8.02 10.00
CA GLY A 236 3.67 -8.58 9.94
C GLY A 236 3.23 -8.94 8.52
N ASP A 237 4.13 -8.93 7.55
CA ASP A 237 3.86 -9.28 6.16
C ASP A 237 4.46 -10.64 5.82
N GLN A 238 3.70 -11.47 5.11
CA GLN A 238 4.13 -12.71 4.49
C GLN A 238 4.82 -12.40 3.16
N VAL A 239 5.95 -13.06 2.91
CA VAL A 239 6.76 -12.83 1.71
C VAL A 239 7.18 -14.15 1.07
N GLU A 240 7.34 -14.13 -0.24
CA GLU A 240 8.03 -15.16 -1.00
C GLU A 240 9.39 -14.62 -1.46
N VAL A 241 10.44 -15.43 -1.34
CA VAL A 241 11.78 -15.07 -1.80
C VAL A 241 12.30 -16.16 -2.73
N ARG A 242 12.73 -15.77 -3.93
CA ARG A 242 13.39 -16.68 -4.89
C ARG A 242 14.33 -15.91 -5.82
N GLY A 243 15.51 -16.48 -6.08
CA GLY A 243 16.43 -15.94 -7.10
C GLY A 243 16.84 -14.48 -6.89
N GLY A 244 17.02 -14.03 -5.65
CA GLY A 244 17.33 -12.63 -5.35
C GLY A 244 16.15 -11.66 -5.49
N LEU A 245 14.95 -12.17 -5.66
CA LEU A 245 13.71 -11.41 -5.71
C LEU A 245 12.84 -11.74 -4.50
N MET A 246 12.08 -10.74 -4.03
CA MET A 246 11.09 -10.86 -2.97
C MET A 246 9.75 -10.29 -3.46
N ARG A 247 8.65 -10.93 -3.11
CA ARG A 247 7.31 -10.34 -3.24
C ARG A 247 6.54 -10.42 -1.93
N VAL A 248 5.74 -9.41 -1.66
CA VAL A 248 4.81 -9.41 -0.52
C VAL A 248 3.53 -10.12 -0.95
N ILE A 249 3.16 -11.17 -0.22
CA ILE A 249 1.95 -11.95 -0.49
C ILE A 249 0.74 -11.31 0.21
N GLY A 250 0.92 -10.87 1.46
CA GLY A 250 -0.13 -10.25 2.27
C GLY A 250 0.24 -10.17 3.74
N ARG A 251 -0.77 -9.96 4.59
CA ARG A 251 -0.58 -9.86 6.04
C ARG A 251 -0.52 -11.23 6.70
N ALA A 252 0.38 -11.41 7.64
CA ALA A 252 0.51 -12.64 8.43
C ALA A 252 -0.68 -12.88 9.38
N ASP A 253 -1.47 -11.85 9.68
CA ASP A 253 -2.70 -11.91 10.50
C ASP A 253 -3.96 -12.26 9.68
N GLN A 254 -3.87 -12.29 8.35
CA GLN A 254 -4.95 -12.73 7.45
C GLN A 254 -4.94 -14.27 7.30
N VAL A 255 -5.04 -14.97 8.43
CA VAL A 255 -4.98 -16.44 8.49
C VAL A 255 -6.32 -16.99 8.97
N ALA A 256 -6.91 -17.91 8.20
CA ALA A 256 -8.02 -18.73 8.64
C ALA A 256 -7.53 -20.00 9.34
N ASN A 257 -8.29 -20.49 10.31
CA ASN A 257 -8.05 -21.81 10.91
C ASN A 257 -9.08 -22.80 10.35
N VAL A 258 -8.67 -23.57 9.36
CA VAL A 258 -9.51 -24.58 8.71
C VAL A 258 -9.15 -25.94 9.25
N ALA A 259 -10.02 -26.55 10.05
CA ALA A 259 -9.80 -27.86 10.68
C ALA A 259 -8.42 -28.00 11.36
N GLY A 260 -7.99 -26.97 12.11
CA GLY A 260 -6.70 -26.95 12.78
C GLY A 260 -5.50 -26.52 11.91
N THR A 261 -5.69 -26.39 10.61
CA THR A 261 -4.64 -25.93 9.69
C THR A 261 -4.74 -24.41 9.47
N LYS A 262 -3.63 -23.72 9.68
CA LYS A 262 -3.53 -22.27 9.36
C LYS A 262 -3.40 -22.07 7.85
N VAL A 263 -4.30 -21.30 7.27
CA VAL A 263 -4.38 -21.00 5.84
C VAL A 263 -4.28 -19.50 5.63
N ASN A 264 -3.34 -19.06 4.80
CA ASN A 264 -3.20 -17.65 4.46
C ASN A 264 -4.20 -17.27 3.34
N LEU A 265 -5.21 -16.49 3.69
CA LEU A 265 -6.25 -16.06 2.76
C LEU A 265 -5.72 -15.09 1.69
N ALA A 266 -4.77 -14.23 2.06
CA ALA A 266 -4.17 -13.29 1.11
C ALA A 266 -3.39 -14.02 0.00
N GLU A 267 -2.68 -15.11 0.36
CA GLU A 267 -1.96 -15.96 -0.59
C GLU A 267 -2.92 -16.60 -1.60
N ILE A 268 -4.07 -17.10 -1.14
CA ILE A 268 -5.08 -17.71 -2.03
C ILE A 268 -5.62 -16.68 -3.02
N GLY A 269 -5.97 -15.48 -2.54
CA GLY A 269 -6.41 -14.39 -3.40
C GLY A 269 -5.34 -13.99 -4.41
N PHE A 270 -4.09 -13.88 -3.97
CA PHE A 270 -2.96 -13.55 -4.83
C PHE A 270 -2.74 -14.60 -5.94
N LEU A 271 -2.70 -15.89 -5.57
CA LEU A 271 -2.56 -16.99 -6.53
C LEU A 271 -3.74 -17.04 -7.51
N ALA A 272 -4.96 -16.76 -7.05
CA ALA A 272 -6.12 -16.70 -7.93
C ALA A 272 -6.01 -15.62 -8.99
N GLU A 273 -5.44 -14.47 -8.64
CA GLU A 273 -5.23 -13.35 -9.56
C GLU A 273 -4.08 -13.57 -10.56
N GLU A 274 -3.24 -14.58 -10.38
CA GLU A 274 -2.26 -15.01 -11.39
C GLU A 274 -2.94 -15.70 -12.60
N VAL A 275 -4.18 -16.15 -12.45
CA VAL A 275 -4.93 -16.84 -13.53
C VAL A 275 -5.42 -15.81 -14.54
N SER A 276 -5.02 -15.98 -15.80
CA SER A 276 -5.50 -15.13 -16.89
C SER A 276 -7.02 -15.11 -16.96
N GLY A 277 -7.61 -13.92 -17.10
CA GLY A 277 -9.06 -13.73 -17.09
C GLY A 277 -9.66 -13.46 -15.72
N VAL A 278 -8.88 -13.50 -14.65
CA VAL A 278 -9.30 -13.01 -13.33
C VAL A 278 -9.01 -11.52 -13.25
N ALA A 279 -10.05 -10.70 -13.18
CA ALA A 279 -9.90 -9.26 -12.96
C ALA A 279 -9.58 -8.96 -11.49
N ARG A 280 -10.13 -9.77 -10.58
CA ARG A 280 -9.93 -9.64 -9.14
C ARG A 280 -10.30 -10.94 -8.41
N ALA A 281 -9.59 -11.27 -7.32
CA ALA A 281 -9.98 -12.34 -6.43
C ALA A 281 -9.68 -12.00 -4.96
N VAL A 282 -10.57 -12.42 -4.05
CA VAL A 282 -10.40 -12.28 -2.61
C VAL A 282 -10.84 -13.58 -1.93
N ALA A 283 -9.95 -14.18 -1.17
CA ALA A 283 -10.32 -15.28 -0.30
C ALA A 283 -10.77 -14.77 1.06
N VAL A 284 -11.85 -15.29 1.56
CA VAL A 284 -12.40 -15.00 2.89
C VAL A 284 -12.64 -16.30 3.65
N ALA A 285 -12.57 -16.23 4.99
CA ALA A 285 -12.96 -17.35 5.83
C ALA A 285 -14.46 -17.22 6.17
N GLU A 286 -15.20 -18.29 5.93
CA GLU A 286 -16.60 -18.40 6.33
C GLU A 286 -16.78 -19.42 7.44
N PRO A 287 -17.69 -19.18 8.41
CA PRO A 287 -17.98 -20.15 9.45
C PRO A 287 -18.49 -21.48 8.89
N ASN A 288 -18.00 -22.58 9.43
CA ASN A 288 -18.45 -23.93 9.07
C ASN A 288 -18.58 -24.79 10.33
N PRO A 289 -19.71 -25.47 10.54
CA PRO A 289 -19.96 -26.22 11.80
C PRO A 289 -19.05 -27.44 11.97
N VAL A 290 -18.44 -27.97 10.90
CA VAL A 290 -17.59 -29.16 10.95
C VAL A 290 -16.12 -28.80 11.08
N THR A 291 -15.64 -27.83 10.30
CA THR A 291 -14.22 -27.46 10.22
C THR A 291 -13.89 -26.16 10.99
N GLY A 292 -14.87 -25.56 11.65
CA GLY A 292 -14.77 -24.24 12.23
C GLY A 292 -14.84 -23.12 11.17
N GLN A 293 -13.98 -23.21 10.16
CA GLN A 293 -13.96 -22.30 9.03
C GLN A 293 -13.72 -23.06 7.71
N VAL A 294 -14.17 -22.48 6.61
CA VAL A 294 -13.83 -22.88 5.23
C VAL A 294 -13.39 -21.67 4.44
N VAL A 295 -12.63 -21.90 3.38
CA VAL A 295 -12.24 -20.86 2.43
C VAL A 295 -13.34 -20.67 1.40
N CYS A 296 -13.83 -19.43 1.28
CA CYS A 296 -14.65 -18.97 0.16
C CYS A 296 -13.79 -18.07 -0.74
N LEU A 297 -13.74 -18.36 -2.04
CA LEU A 297 -13.08 -17.51 -3.02
C LEU A 297 -14.11 -16.70 -3.79
N ARG A 298 -14.05 -15.39 -3.62
CA ARG A 298 -14.81 -14.42 -4.40
C ARG A 298 -13.94 -13.93 -5.54
N PHE A 299 -14.44 -14.01 -6.78
CA PHE A 299 -13.67 -13.58 -7.94
C PHE A 299 -14.54 -12.85 -8.97
N ALA A 300 -13.94 -11.88 -9.63
CA ALA A 300 -14.55 -11.15 -10.72
C ALA A 300 -13.87 -11.56 -12.04
N PRO A 301 -14.61 -12.10 -13.01
CA PRO A 301 -14.10 -12.35 -14.35
C PRO A 301 -13.74 -11.05 -15.07
N ALA A 302 -12.73 -11.08 -15.92
CA ALA A 302 -12.49 -10.02 -16.89
C ALA A 302 -13.63 -9.98 -17.93
N PRO A 303 -13.86 -8.83 -18.60
CA PRO A 303 -14.89 -8.73 -19.62
C PRO A 303 -14.75 -9.80 -20.71
N GLY A 304 -15.84 -10.52 -20.97
CA GLY A 304 -15.89 -11.60 -21.97
C GLY A 304 -15.46 -12.99 -21.48
N GLU A 305 -15.04 -13.14 -20.24
CA GLU A 305 -14.70 -14.45 -19.66
C GLU A 305 -15.95 -15.18 -19.16
N ASP A 306 -16.01 -16.48 -19.40
CA ASP A 306 -17.04 -17.35 -18.80
C ASP A 306 -16.66 -17.70 -17.36
N PRO A 307 -17.49 -17.36 -16.36
CA PRO A 307 -17.20 -17.66 -14.96
C PRO A 307 -17.01 -19.14 -14.65
N ALA A 308 -17.72 -20.03 -15.33
CA ALA A 308 -17.63 -21.47 -15.09
C ALA A 308 -16.30 -22.05 -15.62
N GLU A 309 -15.87 -21.60 -16.80
CA GLU A 309 -14.56 -21.96 -17.34
C GLU A 309 -13.42 -21.35 -16.52
N LEU A 310 -13.57 -20.11 -16.10
CA LEU A 310 -12.58 -19.42 -15.28
C LEU A 310 -12.42 -20.14 -13.93
N ARG A 311 -13.51 -20.60 -13.31
CA ARG A 311 -13.46 -21.40 -12.09
C ARG A 311 -12.65 -22.69 -12.30
N ARG A 312 -12.82 -23.41 -13.41
CA ARG A 312 -12.03 -24.63 -13.71
C ARG A 312 -10.54 -24.32 -13.82
N ARG A 313 -10.18 -23.21 -14.45
CA ARG A 313 -8.77 -22.73 -14.52
C ARG A 313 -8.23 -22.35 -13.13
N LEU A 314 -9.04 -21.71 -12.30
CA LEU A 314 -8.69 -21.40 -10.92
C LEU A 314 -8.46 -22.65 -10.09
N GLU A 315 -9.32 -23.66 -10.16
CA GLU A 315 -9.15 -24.94 -9.46
C GLU A 315 -7.84 -25.63 -9.90
N ALA A 316 -7.59 -25.72 -11.19
CA ALA A 316 -6.37 -26.31 -11.75
C ALA A 316 -5.09 -25.56 -11.31
N HIS A 317 -5.16 -24.25 -11.12
CA HIS A 317 -4.04 -23.44 -10.68
C HIS A 317 -3.81 -23.49 -9.18
N LEU A 318 -4.87 -23.41 -8.38
CA LEU A 318 -4.80 -23.28 -6.92
C LEU A 318 -4.54 -24.64 -6.23
N PHE A 319 -5.22 -25.70 -6.62
CA PHE A 319 -5.19 -26.96 -5.88
C PHE A 319 -3.80 -27.60 -5.77
N PRO A 320 -2.94 -27.58 -6.81
CA PRO A 320 -1.58 -28.10 -6.68
C PRO A 320 -0.66 -27.25 -5.81
N ARG A 321 -1.01 -25.96 -5.58
CA ARG A 321 -0.19 -24.97 -4.88
C ARG A 321 -0.57 -24.78 -3.42
N LEU A 322 -1.77 -25.20 -3.05
CA LEU A 322 -2.33 -25.00 -1.72
C LEU A 322 -2.47 -26.32 -0.97
N PRO A 323 -2.30 -26.31 0.37
CA PRO A 323 -2.72 -27.45 1.19
C PRO A 323 -4.24 -27.65 1.04
N LYS A 324 -4.73 -28.89 1.20
CA LYS A 324 -6.16 -29.21 1.05
C LYS A 324 -7.09 -28.32 1.90
N ALA A 325 -6.63 -27.89 3.07
CA ALA A 325 -7.36 -26.96 3.93
C ALA A 325 -7.56 -25.59 3.28
N GLY A 326 -6.65 -25.18 2.40
CA GLY A 326 -6.70 -23.91 1.66
C GLY A 326 -7.52 -23.97 0.37
N TRP A 327 -8.02 -25.14 -0.02
CA TRP A 327 -8.85 -25.24 -1.21
C TRP A 327 -10.19 -24.54 -0.99
N PRO A 328 -10.58 -23.58 -1.84
CA PRO A 328 -11.89 -22.97 -1.74
C PRO A 328 -13.01 -24.02 -1.78
N ARG A 329 -13.90 -23.98 -0.81
CA ARG A 329 -15.10 -24.81 -0.75
C ARG A 329 -16.29 -24.12 -1.37
N ASP A 330 -16.32 -22.78 -1.20
CA ASP A 330 -17.34 -21.93 -1.77
C ASP A 330 -16.71 -20.97 -2.79
N TRP A 331 -17.44 -20.72 -3.88
CA TRP A 331 -17.03 -19.92 -5.00
C TRP A 331 -18.11 -18.90 -5.32
N VAL A 332 -17.77 -17.63 -5.26
CA VAL A 332 -18.71 -16.55 -5.51
C VAL A 332 -18.20 -15.71 -6.68
N VAL A 333 -19.01 -15.61 -7.72
CA VAL A 333 -18.76 -14.66 -8.80
C VAL A 333 -19.26 -13.30 -8.34
N ASP A 334 -18.33 -12.37 -8.14
CA ASP A 334 -18.64 -10.98 -7.77
C ASP A 334 -18.62 -10.10 -9.02
N GLU A 335 -19.66 -9.31 -9.22
CA GLU A 335 -19.57 -8.17 -10.12
C GLU A 335 -18.74 -7.11 -9.37
N LEU A 336 -17.62 -6.71 -9.96
CA LEU A 336 -16.58 -5.80 -9.44
C LEU A 336 -17.03 -4.87 -8.30
N ALA A 337 -17.29 -5.42 -7.13
CA ALA A 337 -17.55 -4.62 -5.95
C ALA A 337 -16.25 -3.96 -5.48
N PRO A 338 -16.26 -2.67 -5.10
CA PRO A 338 -15.08 -2.01 -4.57
C PRO A 338 -14.55 -2.78 -3.36
N ALA A 339 -13.22 -2.85 -3.23
CA ALA A 339 -12.55 -3.57 -2.16
C ALA A 339 -13.12 -3.15 -0.80
N GLN A 340 -13.81 -4.05 -0.11
CA GLN A 340 -14.30 -3.83 1.26
C GLN A 340 -13.15 -3.68 2.28
N ASN A 341 -11.89 -3.76 1.84
CA ASN A 341 -10.68 -3.54 2.63
C ASN A 341 -9.80 -2.39 2.12
N ALA A 342 -10.30 -1.50 1.28
CA ALA A 342 -9.66 -0.21 1.19
C ALA A 342 -9.70 0.40 2.60
N LYS A 343 -8.54 0.70 3.20
CA LYS A 343 -8.38 1.37 4.48
C LYS A 343 -9.00 2.78 4.43
N ARG A 344 -10.31 2.85 4.28
CA ARG A 344 -11.13 4.04 4.33
C ARG A 344 -12.51 3.68 4.87
N ARG A 345 -12.66 3.76 6.17
CA ARG A 345 -13.89 4.24 6.76
C ARG A 345 -13.68 5.72 7.05
N VAL A 346 -13.94 6.54 6.06
CA VAL A 346 -14.31 7.94 6.32
C VAL A 346 -15.82 7.95 6.46
N ARG A 347 -16.29 8.16 7.66
CA ARG A 347 -17.56 8.81 7.94
C ARG A 347 -17.27 10.27 8.26
#